data_4b25b9a000fc8449b5b903f4ea3d858e
#
_entry.id   4b25b9a000fc8449b5b903f4ea3d858e
#
_cell.length_a   1.000
_cell.length_b   1.000
_cell.length_c   1.000
_cell.angle_alpha   90.00
_cell.angle_beta   90.00
_cell.angle_gamma   90.00
#
_symmetry.space_group_name_H-M   'P 1'
#
loop_
_entity.id
_entity.type
_entity.pdbx_description
1 polymer ?
#
loop_
_entity_poly.entity_id
_entity_poly.type
_entity_poly.pdbx_seq_one_letter_code
_entity_poly.pdbx_strand_id
1 'polypeptide(L)'
;MNTQPTYKLRIREHRKIRASELLVHPLNPRIHPDAQKSALTAILNEIGFARSLLAYETPEGKIQLIDGHLRKELFHDQEVMVEILDVNEQEANALLLSLDPLAALAQFDSPTLEALRKSASTQSEALQNLWDCIDSSTKKTKDELKEAMQKKEPILKEQFLVLVECESEAQQLSLLDSLKKQQFQCKALLS
;
A
#
# COMPACT_ATOMS: atom_id res chain seq x y z
N MET A 1 26.31 -22.71 -8.71
CA MET A 1 26.59 -22.10 -7.40
C MET A 1 25.61 -20.97 -7.19
N ASN A 2 24.67 -21.14 -6.28
CA ASN A 2 23.62 -20.13 -6.01
C ASN A 2 24.23 -19.12 -5.02
N THR A 3 24.91 -18.09 -5.54
CA THR A 3 25.44 -17.02 -4.70
C THR A 3 24.26 -16.14 -4.26
N GLN A 4 23.86 -16.29 -3.01
CA GLN A 4 22.90 -15.36 -2.43
C GLN A 4 23.47 -13.93 -2.50
N PRO A 5 22.66 -12.92 -2.84
CA PRO A 5 23.12 -11.55 -2.89
C PRO A 5 23.57 -11.09 -1.50
N THR A 6 24.73 -10.49 -1.42
CA THR A 6 25.23 -9.89 -0.17
C THR A 6 24.75 -8.45 -0.09
N TYR A 7 23.91 -8.13 0.90
CA TYR A 7 23.40 -6.79 1.13
C TYR A 7 24.37 -5.97 1.98
N LYS A 8 24.53 -4.70 1.65
CA LYS A 8 25.37 -3.78 2.44
C LYS A 8 24.60 -3.33 3.68
N LEU A 9 25.24 -3.37 4.85
CA LEU A 9 24.73 -2.71 6.04
C LEU A 9 24.91 -1.20 5.87
N ARG A 10 23.80 -0.44 5.97
CA ARG A 10 23.79 1.00 5.78
C ARG A 10 23.39 1.76 7.04
N ILE A 11 23.19 1.06 8.16
CA ILE A 11 23.02 1.69 9.49
C ILE A 11 24.41 2.04 9.97
N ARG A 12 24.71 3.35 10.07
CA ARG A 12 26.00 3.84 10.54
C ARG A 12 26.07 3.81 12.05
N GLU A 13 25.02 4.28 12.73
CA GLU A 13 24.95 4.37 14.18
C GLU A 13 23.52 4.51 14.71
N HIS A 14 23.36 4.25 16.00
CA HIS A 14 22.18 4.56 16.79
C HIS A 14 22.52 5.71 17.74
N ARG A 15 21.78 6.81 17.69
CA ARG A 15 22.06 8.01 18.49
C ARG A 15 20.80 8.52 19.16
N LYS A 16 20.92 8.97 20.42
CA LYS A 16 19.87 9.74 21.09
C LYS A 16 19.98 11.19 20.64
N ILE A 17 18.88 11.74 20.13
CA ILE A 17 18.80 13.10 19.61
C ILE A 17 17.49 13.71 20.12
N ARG A 18 17.50 15.00 20.47
CA ARG A 18 16.26 15.73 20.76
C ARG A 18 15.41 15.80 19.49
N ALA A 19 14.11 15.51 19.62
CA ALA A 19 13.21 15.50 18.47
C ALA A 19 13.16 16.89 17.77
N SER A 20 13.33 17.99 18.52
CA SER A 20 13.40 19.34 17.97
C SER A 20 14.63 19.59 17.07
N GLU A 21 15.74 18.88 17.27
CA GLU A 21 16.96 19.03 16.47
C GLU A 21 16.90 18.29 15.12
N LEU A 22 15.94 17.37 14.97
CA LEU A 22 15.75 16.61 13.74
C LEU A 22 15.06 17.47 12.66
N LEU A 23 15.61 17.47 11.46
CA LEU A 23 14.96 18.13 10.33
C LEU A 23 13.85 17.24 9.74
N VAL A 24 12.72 17.84 9.47
CA VAL A 24 11.66 17.20 8.67
C VAL A 24 12.11 17.14 7.21
N HIS A 25 11.83 16.04 6.53
CA HIS A 25 12.14 15.93 5.11
C HIS A 25 11.20 16.83 4.29
N PRO A 26 11.71 17.75 3.46
CA PRO A 26 10.88 18.72 2.73
C PRO A 26 9.95 18.05 1.71
N LEU A 27 10.33 16.87 1.21
CA LEU A 27 9.53 16.08 0.25
C LEU A 27 8.70 14.99 0.94
N ASN A 28 8.49 15.05 2.26
CA ASN A 28 7.63 14.07 2.92
C ASN A 28 6.17 14.19 2.43
N PRO A 29 5.64 13.18 1.71
CA PRO A 29 4.30 13.27 1.12
C PRO A 29 3.18 12.88 2.10
N ARG A 30 3.52 12.49 3.34
CA ARG A 30 2.55 11.90 4.27
C ARG A 30 1.74 12.93 5.00
N ILE A 31 0.43 12.70 5.02
CA ILE A 31 -0.53 13.42 5.86
C ILE A 31 -0.99 12.46 6.95
N HIS A 32 -0.97 12.92 8.18
CA HIS A 32 -1.30 12.10 9.35
C HIS A 32 -2.69 12.49 9.89
N PRO A 33 -3.74 11.66 9.65
CA PRO A 33 -5.07 11.87 10.22
C PRO A 33 -5.06 11.81 11.74
N ASP A 34 -6.00 12.51 12.39
CA ASP A 34 -6.11 12.52 13.85
C ASP A 34 -6.30 11.13 14.47
N ALA A 35 -7.02 10.23 13.78
CA ALA A 35 -7.15 8.83 14.21
C ALA A 35 -5.79 8.12 14.30
N GLN A 36 -4.87 8.36 13.35
CA GLN A 36 -3.51 7.80 13.38
C GLN A 36 -2.70 8.40 14.52
N LYS A 37 -2.80 9.72 14.73
CA LYS A 37 -2.14 10.41 15.85
C LYS A 37 -2.61 9.85 17.19
N SER A 38 -3.93 9.70 17.37
CA SER A 38 -4.52 9.15 18.58
C SER A 38 -4.09 7.70 18.84
N ALA A 39 -4.10 6.83 17.83
CA ALA A 39 -3.66 5.44 17.97
C ALA A 39 -2.17 5.36 18.31
N LEU A 40 -1.32 6.16 17.66
CA LEU A 40 0.11 6.19 17.97
C LEU A 40 0.38 6.72 19.39
N THR A 41 -0.33 7.77 19.80
CA THR A 41 -0.23 8.32 21.16
C THR A 41 -0.63 7.26 22.21
N ALA A 42 -1.66 6.46 21.94
CA ALA A 42 -2.06 5.38 22.81
C ALA A 42 -0.96 4.30 22.95
N ILE A 43 -0.34 3.88 21.84
CA ILE A 43 0.80 2.94 21.86
C ILE A 43 1.96 3.52 22.69
N LEU A 44 2.28 4.80 22.50
CA LEU A 44 3.34 5.46 23.25
C LEU A 44 3.06 5.55 24.75
N ASN A 45 1.79 5.72 25.13
CA ASN A 45 1.37 5.77 26.53
C ASN A 45 1.33 4.38 27.18
N GLU A 46 0.88 3.34 26.47
CA GLU A 46 0.73 2.00 27.03
C GLU A 46 2.04 1.19 27.02
N ILE A 47 2.86 1.35 25.97
CA ILE A 47 4.06 0.52 25.74
C ILE A 47 5.32 1.37 25.85
N GLY A 48 5.26 2.63 25.40
CA GLY A 48 6.42 3.50 25.31
C GLY A 48 7.02 3.57 23.92
N PHE A 49 8.23 4.13 23.83
CA PHE A 49 8.98 4.29 22.59
C PHE A 49 9.68 2.99 22.19
N ALA A 50 9.08 2.22 21.31
CA ALA A 50 9.53 0.88 20.93
C ALA A 50 10.11 0.79 19.51
N ARG A 51 10.21 1.90 18.76
CA ARG A 51 10.73 1.93 17.39
C ARG A 51 11.49 3.21 17.12
N SER A 52 12.80 3.11 16.79
CA SER A 52 13.65 4.24 16.44
C SER A 52 13.13 5.03 15.23
N LEU A 53 13.52 6.28 15.14
CA LEU A 53 13.35 7.10 13.95
C LEU A 53 14.47 6.78 12.96
N LEU A 54 14.20 6.94 11.67
CA LEU A 54 15.18 6.70 10.61
C LEU A 54 15.60 8.03 9.99
N ALA A 55 16.89 8.28 9.91
CA ALA A 55 17.43 9.54 9.42
C ALA A 55 18.76 9.35 8.67
N TYR A 56 19.21 10.40 8.03
CA TYR A 56 20.53 10.50 7.43
C TYR A 56 21.14 11.87 7.73
N GLU A 57 22.46 11.98 7.57
CA GLU A 57 23.17 13.24 7.74
C GLU A 57 23.27 13.98 6.41
N THR A 58 22.78 15.21 6.37
CA THR A 58 22.89 16.07 5.18
C THR A 58 24.33 16.54 4.97
N PRO A 59 24.68 17.06 3.77
CA PRO A 59 26.03 17.63 3.54
C PRO A 59 26.42 18.74 4.52
N GLU A 60 25.44 19.44 5.11
CA GLU A 60 25.63 20.49 6.11
C GLU A 60 25.78 19.95 7.53
N GLY A 61 25.84 18.63 7.71
CA GLY A 61 26.00 17.98 9.01
C GLY A 61 24.72 17.95 9.87
N LYS A 62 23.55 18.19 9.28
CA LYS A 62 22.26 18.14 9.97
C LYS A 62 21.62 16.77 9.82
N ILE A 63 20.88 16.34 10.84
CA ILE A 63 20.18 15.04 10.81
C ILE A 63 18.76 15.23 10.28
N GLN A 64 18.49 14.67 9.11
CA GLN A 64 17.20 14.78 8.40
C GLN A 64 16.46 13.43 8.39
N LEU A 65 15.18 13.47 8.74
CA LEU A 65 14.34 12.28 8.83
C LEU A 65 14.02 11.67 7.47
N ILE A 66 14.01 10.34 7.43
CA ILE A 66 13.45 9.52 6.36
C ILE A 66 12.13 8.91 6.83
N ASP A 67 12.08 8.36 8.06
CA ASP A 67 10.85 7.83 8.67
C ASP A 67 10.70 8.30 10.12
N GLY A 68 9.45 8.40 10.57
CA GLY A 68 9.10 8.77 11.94
C GLY A 68 8.71 10.23 12.13
N HIS A 69 8.29 10.94 11.08
CA HIS A 69 7.85 12.34 11.14
C HIS A 69 6.74 12.57 12.16
N LEU A 70 5.72 11.70 12.19
CA LEU A 70 4.64 11.77 13.19
C LEU A 70 5.17 11.55 14.61
N ARG A 71 6.09 10.59 14.81
CA ARG A 71 6.70 10.36 16.13
C ARG A 71 7.49 11.57 16.58
N LYS A 72 8.28 12.18 15.70
CA LYS A 72 8.97 13.46 15.99
C LYS A 72 8.00 14.55 16.44
N GLU A 73 6.86 14.69 15.76
CA GLU A 73 5.83 15.69 16.09
C GLU A 73 5.30 15.48 17.51
N LEU A 74 5.01 14.21 17.88
CA LEU A 74 4.46 13.88 19.21
C LEU A 74 5.48 14.01 20.34
N PHE A 75 6.77 13.81 20.07
CA PHE A 75 7.82 13.85 21.11
C PHE A 75 8.32 15.27 21.41
N HIS A 76 8.09 16.25 20.53
CA HIS A 76 8.54 17.64 20.70
C HIS A 76 10.03 17.75 21.12
N ASP A 77 10.33 18.05 22.38
CA ASP A 77 11.67 18.25 22.89
C ASP A 77 12.28 17.05 23.63
N GLN A 78 11.59 15.90 23.62
CA GLN A 78 12.11 14.71 24.25
C GLN A 78 13.25 14.11 23.41
N GLU A 79 14.16 13.39 24.09
CA GLU A 79 15.16 12.59 23.42
C GLU A 79 14.54 11.33 22.82
N VAL A 80 14.86 11.06 21.57
CA VAL A 80 14.40 9.88 20.82
C VAL A 80 15.59 9.11 20.28
N MET A 81 15.43 7.80 20.11
CA MET A 81 16.44 6.96 19.45
C MET A 81 16.30 7.11 17.93
N VAL A 82 17.42 7.40 17.28
CA VAL A 82 17.53 7.60 15.84
C VAL A 82 18.54 6.65 15.23
N GLU A 83 18.15 5.93 14.20
CA GLU A 83 19.06 5.17 13.34
C GLU A 83 19.55 6.10 12.23
N ILE A 84 20.85 6.38 12.21
CA ILE A 84 21.48 7.24 11.20
C ILE A 84 22.07 6.36 10.11
N LEU A 85 21.56 6.54 8.90
CA LEU A 85 22.01 5.79 7.73
C LEU A 85 23.20 6.45 7.05
N ASP A 86 24.08 5.62 6.49
CA ASP A 86 25.12 6.00 5.55
C ASP A 86 24.56 6.01 4.14
N VAL A 87 23.73 7.01 3.83
CA VAL A 87 23.08 7.21 2.53
C VAL A 87 23.20 8.65 2.07
N ASN A 88 23.23 8.85 0.77
CA ASN A 88 23.12 10.19 0.19
C ASN A 88 21.65 10.63 0.06
N GLU A 89 21.42 11.87 -0.32
CA GLU A 89 20.07 12.46 -0.46
C GLU A 89 19.19 11.69 -1.46
N GLN A 90 19.77 11.24 -2.58
CA GLN A 90 19.03 10.50 -3.61
C GLN A 90 18.57 9.12 -3.07
N GLU A 91 19.42 8.42 -2.34
CA GLU A 91 19.09 7.17 -1.68
C GLU A 91 18.07 7.38 -0.55
N ALA A 92 18.19 8.47 0.22
CA ALA A 92 17.21 8.85 1.24
C ALA A 92 15.82 9.13 0.64
N ASN A 93 15.75 9.82 -0.50
CA ASN A 93 14.51 10.05 -1.24
C ASN A 93 13.89 8.73 -1.73
N ALA A 94 14.70 7.79 -2.22
CA ALA A 94 14.23 6.47 -2.63
C ALA A 94 13.66 5.68 -1.44
N LEU A 95 14.30 5.73 -0.26
CA LEU A 95 13.79 5.11 0.95
C LEU A 95 12.48 5.75 1.42
N LEU A 96 12.41 7.09 1.46
CA LEU A 96 11.21 7.83 1.83
C LEU A 96 10.01 7.46 0.95
N LEU A 97 10.23 7.28 -0.36
CA LEU A 97 9.18 6.88 -1.31
C LEU A 97 8.76 5.41 -1.17
N SER A 98 9.65 4.53 -0.72
CA SER A 98 9.47 3.08 -0.85
C SER A 98 9.06 2.36 0.44
N LEU A 99 9.51 2.81 1.62
CA LEU A 99 9.36 2.05 2.87
C LEU A 99 7.90 1.75 3.22
N ASP A 100 7.03 2.75 3.20
CA ASP A 100 5.62 2.56 3.55
C ASP A 100 4.82 1.80 2.47
N PRO A 101 4.96 2.12 1.16
CA PRO A 101 4.32 1.31 0.14
C PRO A 101 4.72 -0.16 0.19
N LEU A 102 6.00 -0.48 0.45
CA LEU A 102 6.45 -1.86 0.61
C LEU A 102 5.79 -2.53 1.83
N ALA A 103 5.69 -1.82 2.97
CA ALA A 103 5.01 -2.33 4.15
C ALA A 103 3.51 -2.55 3.89
N ALA A 104 2.87 -1.66 3.14
CA ALA A 104 1.45 -1.76 2.78
C ALA A 104 1.12 -2.89 1.79
N LEU A 105 2.10 -3.43 1.05
CA LEU A 105 1.92 -4.58 0.17
C LEU A 105 1.79 -5.91 0.94
N ALA A 106 2.18 -5.95 2.22
CA ALA A 106 2.05 -7.17 3.02
C ALA A 106 0.57 -7.48 3.28
N GLN A 107 0.21 -8.75 3.11
CA GLN A 107 -1.13 -9.25 3.39
C GLN A 107 -1.17 -9.96 4.74
N PHE A 108 -2.32 -9.94 5.39
CA PHE A 108 -2.52 -10.64 6.65
C PHE A 108 -3.00 -12.08 6.41
N ASP A 109 -2.36 -13.04 7.07
CA ASP A 109 -2.92 -14.38 7.26
C ASP A 109 -4.03 -14.31 8.30
N SER A 110 -5.29 -14.52 7.86
CA SER A 110 -6.45 -14.28 8.71
C SER A 110 -6.48 -15.12 10.00
N PRO A 111 -6.15 -16.43 10.01
CA PRO A 111 -6.08 -17.21 11.23
C PRO A 111 -5.05 -16.70 12.23
N THR A 112 -3.86 -16.34 11.73
CA THR A 112 -2.77 -15.81 12.56
C THR A 112 -3.11 -14.42 13.09
N LEU A 113 -3.74 -13.56 12.30
CA LEU A 113 -4.21 -12.25 12.74
C LEU A 113 -5.25 -12.38 13.87
N GLU A 114 -6.21 -13.31 13.73
CA GLU A 114 -7.22 -13.55 14.75
C GLU A 114 -6.59 -14.09 16.06
N ALA A 115 -5.61 -14.99 15.96
CA ALA A 115 -4.88 -15.48 17.14
C ALA A 115 -4.09 -14.35 17.82
N LEU A 116 -3.40 -13.51 17.07
CA LEU A 116 -2.68 -12.34 17.57
C LEU A 116 -3.64 -11.36 18.25
N ARG A 117 -4.80 -11.10 17.62
CA ARG A 117 -5.82 -10.21 18.17
C ARG A 117 -6.38 -10.68 19.52
N LYS A 118 -6.55 -12.01 19.69
CA LYS A 118 -6.98 -12.59 20.96
C LYS A 118 -5.91 -12.51 22.07
N SER A 119 -4.63 -12.47 21.71
CA SER A 119 -3.51 -12.34 22.65
C SER A 119 -3.19 -10.89 23.02
N ALA A 120 -3.59 -9.93 22.20
CA ALA A 120 -3.37 -8.51 22.45
C ALA A 120 -4.55 -7.89 23.23
N SER A 121 -4.24 -6.99 24.16
CA SER A 121 -5.23 -6.22 24.91
C SER A 121 -4.84 -4.76 24.97
N THR A 122 -5.80 -3.87 25.00
CA THR A 122 -5.63 -2.43 25.20
C THR A 122 -6.82 -1.85 25.93
N GLN A 123 -6.60 -0.80 26.70
CA GLN A 123 -7.67 0.01 27.28
C GLN A 123 -7.98 1.26 26.42
N SER A 124 -7.21 1.49 25.37
CA SER A 124 -7.38 2.62 24.48
C SER A 124 -8.44 2.35 23.41
N GLU A 125 -9.49 3.15 23.38
CA GLU A 125 -10.50 3.12 22.32
C GLU A 125 -9.88 3.39 20.94
N ALA A 126 -8.88 4.26 20.84
CA ALA A 126 -8.21 4.57 19.59
C ALA A 126 -7.46 3.35 19.01
N LEU A 127 -6.81 2.54 19.87
CA LEU A 127 -6.18 1.29 19.45
C LEU A 127 -7.21 0.21 19.11
N GLN A 128 -8.28 0.11 19.89
CA GLN A 128 -9.37 -0.81 19.60
C GLN A 128 -9.95 -0.54 18.21
N ASN A 129 -10.28 0.73 17.92
CA ASN A 129 -10.81 1.15 16.62
C ASN A 129 -9.83 0.84 15.46
N LEU A 130 -8.54 1.07 15.66
CA LEU A 130 -7.52 0.72 14.67
C LEU A 130 -7.53 -0.79 14.38
N TRP A 131 -7.56 -1.63 15.40
CA TRP A 131 -7.57 -3.09 15.26
C TRP A 131 -8.85 -3.60 14.59
N ASP A 132 -10.00 -3.01 14.92
CA ASP A 132 -11.29 -3.35 14.30
C ASP A 132 -11.34 -2.96 12.82
N CYS A 133 -10.68 -1.86 12.44
CA CYS A 133 -10.50 -1.49 11.04
C CYS A 133 -9.65 -2.52 10.26
N ILE A 134 -8.58 -3.05 10.87
CA ILE A 134 -7.75 -4.10 10.25
C ILE A 134 -8.57 -5.37 10.05
N ASP A 135 -9.32 -5.80 11.06
CA ASP A 135 -10.20 -6.97 10.98
C ASP A 135 -11.28 -6.83 9.90
N SER A 136 -11.91 -5.67 9.83
CA SER A 136 -12.94 -5.35 8.83
C SER A 136 -12.39 -5.34 7.41
N SER A 137 -11.24 -4.74 7.21
CA SER A 137 -10.57 -4.69 5.89
C SER A 137 -10.19 -6.09 5.41
N THR A 138 -9.66 -6.92 6.31
CA THR A 138 -9.29 -8.30 6.02
C THR A 138 -10.50 -9.17 5.66
N LYS A 139 -11.62 -9.02 6.38
CA LYS A 139 -12.87 -9.71 6.09
C LYS A 139 -13.47 -9.29 4.75
N LYS A 140 -13.55 -7.98 4.49
CA LYS A 140 -14.09 -7.45 3.24
C LYS A 140 -13.34 -7.96 2.02
N THR A 141 -12.01 -7.93 2.04
CA THR A 141 -11.17 -8.47 0.96
C THR A 141 -11.42 -9.97 0.75
N LYS A 142 -11.61 -10.73 1.84
CA LYS A 142 -11.88 -12.17 1.78
C LYS A 142 -13.27 -12.48 1.21
N ASP A 143 -14.28 -11.68 1.57
CA ASP A 143 -15.65 -11.85 1.08
C ASP A 143 -15.76 -11.43 -0.39
N GLU A 144 -15.13 -10.33 -0.80
CA GLU A 144 -15.03 -9.92 -2.21
C GLU A 144 -14.33 -10.99 -3.07
N LEU A 145 -13.25 -11.62 -2.54
CA LEU A 145 -12.57 -12.71 -3.22
C LEU A 145 -13.47 -13.95 -3.36
N LYS A 146 -14.20 -14.33 -2.29
CA LYS A 146 -15.16 -15.43 -2.32
C LYS A 146 -16.27 -15.19 -3.34
N GLU A 147 -16.84 -13.97 -3.37
CA GLU A 147 -17.86 -13.61 -4.34
C GLU A 147 -17.32 -13.64 -5.78
N ALA A 148 -16.07 -13.18 -6.00
CA ALA A 148 -15.41 -13.26 -7.29
C ALA A 148 -15.18 -14.73 -7.73
N MET A 149 -14.79 -15.60 -6.80
CA MET A 149 -14.61 -17.04 -7.06
C MET A 149 -15.94 -17.79 -7.23
N GLN A 150 -17.03 -17.33 -6.60
CA GLN A 150 -18.38 -17.90 -6.73
C GLN A 150 -19.11 -17.42 -7.99
N LYS A 151 -18.72 -16.28 -8.55
CA LYS A 151 -19.15 -15.91 -9.91
C LYS A 151 -18.55 -16.97 -10.82
N LYS A 152 -19.37 -18.02 -11.11
CA LYS A 152 -19.07 -18.96 -12.20
C LYS A 152 -18.64 -18.11 -13.38
N GLU A 153 -17.46 -18.40 -13.93
CA GLU A 153 -17.10 -17.87 -15.24
C GLU A 153 -18.34 -18.03 -16.12
N PRO A 154 -18.82 -16.96 -16.77
CA PRO A 154 -19.87 -17.14 -17.73
C PRO A 154 -19.33 -18.22 -18.66
N ILE A 155 -20.03 -19.34 -18.78
CA ILE A 155 -19.72 -20.34 -19.78
C ILE A 155 -19.68 -19.54 -21.06
N LEU A 156 -18.49 -19.21 -21.53
CA LEU A 156 -18.26 -18.58 -22.82
C LEU A 156 -18.84 -19.57 -23.81
N LYS A 157 -20.12 -19.37 -24.20
CA LYS A 157 -20.66 -20.08 -25.34
C LYS A 157 -19.71 -19.75 -26.47
N GLU A 158 -19.06 -20.76 -27.01
CA GLU A 158 -18.22 -20.58 -28.19
C GLU A 158 -19.03 -19.80 -29.21
N GLN A 159 -18.64 -18.57 -29.49
CA GLN A 159 -19.27 -17.75 -30.49
C GLN A 159 -18.39 -17.76 -31.73
N PHE A 160 -18.90 -18.31 -32.79
CA PHE A 160 -18.24 -18.27 -34.08
C PHE A 160 -18.69 -17.01 -34.79
N LEU A 161 -17.83 -16.00 -34.85
CA LEU A 161 -18.11 -14.70 -35.45
C LEU A 161 -17.37 -14.56 -36.77
N VAL A 162 -18.05 -14.06 -37.78
CA VAL A 162 -17.45 -13.71 -39.06
C VAL A 162 -17.59 -12.20 -39.25
N LEU A 163 -16.47 -11.53 -39.48
CA LEU A 163 -16.41 -10.11 -39.84
C LEU A 163 -16.28 -10.01 -41.36
N VAL A 164 -17.16 -9.25 -42.00
CA VAL A 164 -17.15 -8.99 -43.44
C VAL A 164 -17.02 -7.50 -43.68
N GLU A 165 -16.02 -7.09 -44.44
CA GLU A 165 -15.86 -5.72 -44.89
C GLU A 165 -16.65 -5.51 -46.19
N CYS A 166 -17.43 -4.42 -46.24
CA CYS A 166 -18.24 -4.06 -47.43
C CYS A 166 -17.69 -2.74 -47.98
N GLU A 167 -17.69 -2.63 -49.31
CA GLU A 167 -17.20 -1.44 -50.02
C GLU A 167 -18.19 -0.28 -49.98
N SER A 168 -19.47 -0.54 -49.66
CA SER A 168 -20.52 0.48 -49.58
C SER A 168 -21.64 0.07 -48.62
N GLU A 169 -22.39 1.09 -48.12
CA GLU A 169 -23.59 0.90 -47.31
C GLU A 169 -24.64 0.05 -47.98
N ALA A 170 -24.86 0.26 -49.29
CA ALA A 170 -25.80 -0.52 -50.08
C ALA A 170 -25.43 -2.02 -50.13
N GLN A 171 -24.15 -2.35 -50.26
CA GLN A 171 -23.63 -3.71 -50.21
C GLN A 171 -23.80 -4.32 -48.80
N GLN A 172 -23.55 -3.55 -47.75
CA GLN A 172 -23.76 -3.98 -46.37
C GLN A 172 -25.21 -4.35 -46.09
N LEU A 173 -26.17 -3.49 -46.49
CA LEU A 173 -27.57 -3.74 -46.29
C LEU A 173 -28.07 -4.98 -47.07
N SER A 174 -27.65 -5.14 -48.32
CA SER A 174 -27.98 -6.30 -49.12
C SER A 174 -27.46 -7.62 -48.50
N LEU A 175 -26.21 -7.60 -47.99
CA LEU A 175 -25.63 -8.74 -47.34
C LEU A 175 -26.32 -9.09 -46.02
N LEU A 176 -26.64 -8.08 -45.19
CA LEU A 176 -27.40 -8.27 -43.95
C LEU A 176 -28.79 -8.90 -44.21
N ASP A 177 -29.49 -8.45 -45.20
CA ASP A 177 -30.80 -9.00 -45.56
C ASP A 177 -30.69 -10.46 -46.03
N SER A 178 -29.67 -10.77 -46.81
CA SER A 178 -29.39 -12.14 -47.27
C SER A 178 -29.09 -13.08 -46.11
N LEU A 179 -28.23 -12.66 -45.18
CA LEU A 179 -27.84 -13.46 -44.00
C LEU A 179 -29.01 -13.62 -43.01
N LYS A 180 -29.86 -12.58 -42.84
CA LYS A 180 -31.05 -12.66 -41.99
C LYS A 180 -32.07 -13.65 -42.54
N LYS A 181 -32.25 -13.72 -43.87
CA LYS A 181 -33.12 -14.72 -44.51
C LYS A 181 -32.63 -16.15 -44.28
N GLN A 182 -31.32 -16.32 -44.05
CA GLN A 182 -30.69 -17.62 -43.71
C GLN A 182 -30.64 -17.86 -42.19
N GLN A 183 -31.32 -17.05 -41.37
CA GLN A 183 -31.43 -17.16 -39.91
C GLN A 183 -30.12 -16.86 -39.15
N PHE A 184 -29.12 -16.20 -39.74
CA PHE A 184 -27.96 -15.73 -39.03
C PHE A 184 -28.27 -14.46 -38.21
N GLN A 185 -27.71 -14.36 -37.01
CA GLN A 185 -27.75 -13.15 -36.21
C GLN A 185 -26.66 -12.18 -36.69
N CYS A 186 -27.05 -11.07 -37.29
CA CYS A 186 -26.12 -10.10 -37.86
C CYS A 186 -26.23 -8.74 -37.15
N LYS A 187 -25.09 -8.08 -36.95
CA LYS A 187 -25.02 -6.69 -36.47
C LYS A 187 -24.15 -5.88 -37.42
N ALA A 188 -24.59 -4.69 -37.78
CA ALA A 188 -23.76 -3.71 -38.47
C ALA A 188 -22.78 -3.10 -37.46
N LEU A 189 -21.49 -3.04 -37.80
CA LEU A 189 -20.48 -2.26 -37.10
C LEU A 189 -20.16 -1.05 -38.01
N LEU A 190 -20.33 0.13 -37.48
CA LEU A 190 -19.90 1.38 -38.11
C LEU A 190 -18.57 1.78 -37.50
N SER A 191 -17.57 1.99 -38.32
CA SER A 191 -16.25 2.50 -37.92
C SER A 191 -16.19 4.01 -38.01
#